data_697dd0ab35896f52850c19de0f5024e6
#
_entry.id   697dd0ab35896f52850c19de0f5024e6
#
_cell.length_a   1.000
_cell.length_b   1.000
_cell.length_c   1.000
_cell.angle_alpha   90.00
_cell.angle_beta   90.00
_cell.angle_gamma   90.00
#
_symmetry.space_group_name_H-M   'P 1'
#
loop_
_entity.id
_entity.type
_entity.pdbx_description
1 polymer ?
#
loop_
_entity_poly.entity_id
_entity_poly.type
_entity_poly.pdbx_seq_one_letter_code
_entity_poly.pdbx_strand_id
1 'polypeptide(L)'
;MRPLIVLLLAIPLAACDSKPASSPQGGVPAESVGTVDIASRGREMPAIPFSAPQGGPATLSQFRGKPLMVNLWATWCAPCVAEMPTLDGLARREGDRVRLIVVSQDLEGAKVVTPFFKAKGFTTLQPYLDQQNVLMQALRTETLPTTVFYDAKGKEQWRVLGAMDWNGDRAKKLIDDALNPPTAATTS
;
A
#
# COMPACT_ATOMS: atom_id res chain seq x y z
N MET A 1 8.92 -41.10 73.82
CA MET A 1 9.27 -39.84 73.20
C MET A 1 10.00 -40.15 71.86
N ARG A 2 9.31 -40.00 70.77
CA ARG A 2 9.90 -40.27 69.40
C ARG A 2 10.11 -38.93 68.71
N PRO A 3 11.27 -38.59 68.19
CA PRO A 3 11.47 -37.37 67.45
C PRO A 3 10.93 -37.53 66.00
N LEU A 4 10.11 -36.55 65.58
CA LEU A 4 9.60 -36.42 64.24
C LEU A 4 10.68 -35.76 63.36
N ILE A 5 11.20 -36.49 62.39
CA ILE A 5 12.14 -35.95 61.41
C ILE A 5 11.30 -35.29 60.29
N VAL A 6 11.35 -33.98 60.22
CA VAL A 6 10.73 -33.20 59.12
C VAL A 6 11.73 -33.13 57.97
N LEU A 7 11.41 -33.85 56.89
CA LEU A 7 12.20 -33.81 55.63
C LEU A 7 11.77 -32.60 54.80
N LEU A 8 12.60 -31.56 54.78
CA LEU A 8 12.43 -30.38 53.93
C LEU A 8 12.80 -30.73 52.48
N LEU A 9 11.79 -30.83 51.59
CA LEU A 9 11.94 -31.02 50.16
C LEU A 9 12.29 -29.66 49.55
N ALA A 10 13.51 -29.43 49.11
CA ALA A 10 13.91 -28.26 48.36
C ALA A 10 13.49 -28.44 46.89
N ILE A 11 12.54 -27.65 46.44
CA ILE A 11 12.14 -27.57 45.00
C ILE A 11 13.02 -26.52 44.33
N PRO A 12 13.78 -26.85 43.28
CA PRO A 12 14.50 -25.85 42.53
C PRO A 12 13.53 -25.06 41.64
N LEU A 13 13.42 -23.74 41.84
CA LEU A 13 12.78 -22.83 40.89
C LEU A 13 13.62 -22.78 39.63
N ALA A 14 13.16 -23.41 38.55
CA ALA A 14 13.66 -23.15 37.21
C ALA A 14 13.25 -21.74 36.80
N ALA A 15 14.20 -20.82 36.76
CA ALA A 15 14.01 -19.50 36.16
C ALA A 15 13.82 -19.67 34.64
N CYS A 16 12.59 -19.48 34.14
CA CYS A 16 12.37 -19.31 32.73
C CYS A 16 12.90 -17.94 32.30
N ASP A 17 14.01 -17.95 31.60
CA ASP A 17 14.59 -16.79 30.93
C ASP A 17 13.63 -16.37 29.80
N SER A 18 12.72 -15.47 30.09
CA SER A 18 11.82 -14.88 29.08
C SER A 18 12.61 -13.83 28.32
N LYS A 19 13.25 -14.25 27.21
CA LYS A 19 13.78 -13.32 26.21
C LYS A 19 12.69 -12.34 25.79
N PRO A 20 12.89 -11.02 25.90
CA PRO A 20 11.86 -10.07 25.45
C PRO A 20 11.64 -10.25 23.96
N ALA A 21 10.40 -10.58 23.59
CA ALA A 21 9.96 -10.60 22.20
C ALA A 21 10.16 -9.20 21.62
N SER A 22 11.05 -9.10 20.63
CA SER A 22 11.18 -7.89 19.83
C SER A 22 9.83 -7.54 19.23
N SER A 23 9.34 -6.33 19.54
CA SER A 23 8.13 -5.76 18.95
C SER A 23 8.17 -5.89 17.44
N PRO A 24 7.07 -6.31 16.76
CA PRO A 24 7.04 -6.33 15.31
C PRO A 24 7.14 -4.88 14.83
N GLN A 25 8.24 -4.52 14.21
CA GLN A 25 8.30 -3.33 13.36
C GLN A 25 7.21 -3.53 12.31
N GLY A 26 6.32 -2.52 12.16
CA GLY A 26 5.12 -2.60 11.32
C GLY A 26 5.42 -2.77 9.84
N GLY A 27 5.89 -3.95 9.46
CA GLY A 27 6.00 -4.39 8.08
C GLY A 27 4.73 -5.13 7.65
N VAL A 28 4.40 -5.07 6.38
CA VAL A 28 3.36 -5.90 5.77
C VAL A 28 3.70 -7.37 6.05
N PRO A 29 2.80 -8.19 6.61
CA PRO A 29 3.08 -9.59 6.87
C PRO A 29 3.53 -10.32 5.60
N ALA A 30 4.49 -11.23 5.71
CA ALA A 30 5.04 -11.98 4.56
C ALA A 30 3.97 -12.76 3.76
N GLU A 31 2.80 -13.03 4.35
CA GLU A 31 1.66 -13.68 3.74
C GLU A 31 0.82 -12.76 2.83
N SER A 32 1.04 -11.43 2.84
CA SER A 32 0.29 -10.45 2.05
C SER A 32 1.10 -9.86 0.90
N VAL A 33 1.89 -10.70 0.20
CA VAL A 33 2.64 -10.24 -0.97
C VAL A 33 1.70 -10.15 -2.17
N GLY A 34 1.33 -8.92 -2.56
CA GLY A 34 0.46 -8.66 -3.68
C GLY A 34 0.95 -9.29 -4.99
N THR A 35 0.02 -9.71 -5.84
CA THR A 35 0.29 -10.32 -7.15
C THR A 35 0.43 -9.24 -8.21
N VAL A 36 1.51 -9.30 -9.00
CA VAL A 36 1.69 -8.44 -10.17
C VAL A 36 0.87 -9.01 -11.33
N ASP A 37 0.01 -8.18 -11.91
CA ASP A 37 -0.81 -8.49 -13.08
C ASP A 37 -0.50 -7.50 -14.21
N ILE A 38 -0.31 -8.03 -15.41
CA ILE A 38 -0.03 -7.26 -16.64
C ILE A 38 -1.11 -7.47 -17.72
N ALA A 39 -2.21 -8.16 -17.40
CA ALA A 39 -3.28 -8.45 -18.35
C ALA A 39 -3.93 -7.18 -18.93
N SER A 40 -3.88 -6.08 -18.19
CA SER A 40 -4.41 -4.77 -18.62
C SER A 40 -3.35 -3.82 -19.21
N ARG A 41 -2.12 -4.30 -19.47
CA ARG A 41 -1.04 -3.47 -20.03
C ARG A 41 -1.47 -2.78 -21.35
N GLY A 42 -1.13 -1.50 -21.46
CA GLY A 42 -1.49 -0.67 -22.62
C GLY A 42 -2.89 -0.06 -22.56
N ARG A 43 -3.73 -0.45 -21.58
CA ARG A 43 -5.05 0.17 -21.39
C ARG A 43 -4.88 1.65 -21.00
N GLU A 44 -5.74 2.50 -21.55
CA GLU A 44 -5.84 3.91 -21.15
C GLU A 44 -6.34 4.04 -19.71
N MET A 45 -5.80 5.02 -18.99
CA MET A 45 -6.38 5.42 -17.71
C MET A 45 -7.81 5.93 -17.90
N PRO A 46 -8.75 5.52 -17.02
CA PRO A 46 -10.15 5.94 -17.14
C PRO A 46 -10.32 7.44 -16.89
N ALA A 47 -11.24 8.07 -17.64
CA ALA A 47 -11.61 9.48 -17.48
C ALA A 47 -12.77 9.67 -16.48
N ILE A 48 -12.79 8.87 -15.41
CA ILE A 48 -13.85 8.90 -14.40
C ILE A 48 -13.48 9.93 -13.32
N PRO A 49 -14.41 10.83 -12.95
CA PRO A 49 -14.17 11.80 -11.88
C PRO A 49 -14.24 11.15 -10.49
N PHE A 50 -13.37 11.61 -9.61
CA PHE A 50 -13.35 11.35 -8.18
C PHE A 50 -13.02 12.65 -7.44
N SER A 51 -13.04 12.69 -6.11
CA SER A 51 -12.83 13.94 -5.36
C SER A 51 -11.36 14.18 -5.05
N ALA A 52 -10.89 15.40 -5.30
CA ALA A 52 -9.58 15.88 -4.89
C ALA A 52 -9.49 16.11 -3.36
N PRO A 53 -8.29 16.12 -2.75
CA PRO A 53 -8.11 16.33 -1.31
C PRO A 53 -8.67 17.66 -0.80
N GLN A 54 -8.65 18.70 -1.63
CA GLN A 54 -9.17 20.03 -1.29
C GLN A 54 -10.65 20.22 -1.68
N GLY A 55 -11.31 19.13 -2.10
CA GLY A 55 -12.64 19.16 -2.69
C GLY A 55 -12.61 19.42 -4.20
N GLY A 56 -13.78 19.26 -4.83
CA GLY A 56 -13.93 19.37 -6.27
C GLY A 56 -13.49 18.11 -7.04
N PRO A 57 -13.79 18.07 -8.35
CA PRO A 57 -13.52 16.89 -9.18
C PRO A 57 -12.04 16.79 -9.56
N ALA A 58 -11.53 15.56 -9.58
CA ALA A 58 -10.25 15.17 -10.17
C ALA A 58 -10.47 14.00 -11.13
N THR A 59 -9.60 13.84 -12.11
CA THR A 59 -9.55 12.68 -13.01
C THR A 59 -8.10 12.23 -13.16
N LEU A 60 -7.88 10.96 -13.50
CA LEU A 60 -6.52 10.46 -13.70
C LEU A 60 -5.80 11.19 -14.87
N SER A 61 -6.54 11.67 -15.86
CA SER A 61 -5.98 12.40 -17.01
C SER A 61 -5.23 13.68 -16.65
N GLN A 62 -5.55 14.31 -15.52
CA GLN A 62 -4.85 15.50 -15.01
C GLN A 62 -3.39 15.21 -14.61
N PHE A 63 -3.05 13.95 -14.43
CA PHE A 63 -1.71 13.51 -14.03
C PHE A 63 -0.84 13.05 -15.21
N ARG A 64 -1.32 13.15 -16.47
CA ARG A 64 -0.52 12.85 -17.67
C ARG A 64 0.74 13.71 -17.72
N GLY A 65 1.74 13.25 -18.47
CA GLY A 65 3.04 13.91 -18.61
C GLY A 65 4.08 13.42 -17.60
N LYS A 66 3.65 12.70 -16.55
CA LYS A 66 4.52 12.04 -15.58
C LYS A 66 3.97 10.65 -15.27
N PRO A 67 4.81 9.63 -15.06
CA PRO A 67 4.37 8.32 -14.58
C PRO A 67 3.55 8.46 -13.30
N LEU A 68 2.45 7.68 -13.21
CA LEU A 68 1.48 7.76 -12.13
C LEU A 68 1.26 6.40 -11.49
N MET A 69 1.35 6.34 -10.17
CA MET A 69 0.84 5.23 -9.36
C MET A 69 -0.49 5.65 -8.73
N VAL A 70 -1.50 4.80 -8.87
CA VAL A 70 -2.82 4.97 -8.24
C VAL A 70 -3.03 3.79 -7.31
N ASN A 71 -3.12 4.06 -6.01
CA ASN A 71 -3.44 3.04 -5.02
C ASN A 71 -4.89 3.20 -4.55
N LEU A 72 -5.71 2.17 -4.72
CA LEU A 72 -7.06 2.07 -4.19
C LEU A 72 -7.01 1.41 -2.81
N TRP A 73 -7.62 2.05 -1.82
CA TRP A 73 -7.57 1.62 -0.43
C TRP A 73 -8.84 2.02 0.33
N ALA A 74 -8.99 1.57 1.59
CA ALA A 74 -10.03 2.05 2.48
C ALA A 74 -9.58 2.00 3.95
N THR A 75 -10.20 2.78 4.83
CA THR A 75 -9.87 2.82 6.27
C THR A 75 -10.17 1.51 6.99
N TRP A 76 -11.16 0.76 6.52
CA TRP A 76 -11.56 -0.55 7.04
C TRP A 76 -10.75 -1.72 6.46
N CYS A 77 -9.92 -1.48 5.47
CA CYS A 77 -9.08 -2.49 4.81
C CYS A 77 -7.75 -2.64 5.57
N ALA A 78 -7.65 -3.64 6.44
CA ALA A 78 -6.46 -3.84 7.27
C ALA A 78 -5.15 -3.96 6.48
N PRO A 79 -5.03 -4.76 5.38
CA PRO A 79 -3.81 -4.80 4.58
C PRO A 79 -3.50 -3.47 3.89
N CYS A 80 -4.52 -2.69 3.50
CA CYS A 80 -4.32 -1.34 2.96
C CYS A 80 -3.67 -0.41 4.00
N VAL A 81 -4.23 -0.40 5.21
CA VAL A 81 -3.72 0.41 6.32
C VAL A 81 -2.28 0.04 6.68
N ALA A 82 -1.92 -1.24 6.59
CA ALA A 82 -0.57 -1.73 6.88
C ALA A 82 0.46 -1.26 5.83
N GLU A 83 0.09 -1.12 4.55
CA GLU A 83 1.02 -0.69 3.50
C GLU A 83 1.17 0.84 3.39
N MET A 84 0.21 1.64 3.88
CA MET A 84 0.20 3.10 3.75
C MET A 84 1.50 3.79 4.21
N PRO A 85 2.16 3.42 5.32
CA PRO A 85 3.43 4.01 5.70
C PRO A 85 4.54 3.78 4.66
N THR A 86 4.55 2.63 3.99
CA THR A 86 5.53 2.33 2.94
C THR A 86 5.24 3.09 1.65
N LEU A 87 3.96 3.35 1.34
CA LEU A 87 3.53 4.24 0.26
C LEU A 87 3.94 5.70 0.52
N ASP A 88 3.80 6.20 1.77
CA ASP A 88 4.26 7.55 2.12
C ASP A 88 5.79 7.68 1.97
N GLY A 89 6.54 6.64 2.37
CA GLY A 89 7.98 6.54 2.14
C GLY A 89 8.34 6.53 0.65
N LEU A 90 7.62 5.75 -0.15
CA LEU A 90 7.78 5.70 -1.60
C LEU A 90 7.53 7.08 -2.25
N ALA A 91 6.40 7.72 -1.92
CA ALA A 91 6.03 9.03 -2.47
C ALA A 91 7.11 10.09 -2.21
N ARG A 92 7.71 10.06 -1.01
CA ARG A 92 8.81 10.95 -0.64
C ARG A 92 10.08 10.66 -1.42
N ARG A 93 10.42 9.38 -1.62
CA ARG A 93 11.64 8.94 -2.30
C ARG A 93 11.57 9.12 -3.81
N GLU A 94 10.43 8.79 -4.43
CA GLU A 94 10.26 8.71 -5.88
C GLU A 94 9.49 9.91 -6.47
N GLY A 95 9.08 10.90 -5.64
CA GLY A 95 8.18 11.98 -6.04
C GLY A 95 8.63 12.77 -7.28
N ASP A 96 9.93 12.82 -7.56
CA ASP A 96 10.45 13.45 -8.77
C ASP A 96 10.31 12.56 -10.02
N ARG A 97 10.30 11.24 -9.85
CA ARG A 97 10.24 10.26 -10.95
C ARG A 97 8.83 9.78 -11.22
N VAL A 98 8.04 9.55 -10.17
CA VAL A 98 6.70 8.97 -10.22
C VAL A 98 5.77 9.76 -9.31
N ARG A 99 4.60 10.12 -9.79
CA ARG A 99 3.53 10.65 -8.94
C ARG A 99 2.77 9.49 -8.30
N LEU A 100 2.51 9.59 -7.00
CA LEU A 100 1.65 8.65 -6.29
C LEU A 100 0.40 9.37 -5.79
N ILE A 101 -0.77 8.79 -6.03
CA ILE A 101 -2.03 9.20 -5.41
C ILE A 101 -2.67 7.99 -4.72
N VAL A 102 -3.31 8.23 -3.58
CA VAL A 102 -4.08 7.23 -2.85
C VAL A 102 -5.55 7.62 -2.87
N VAL A 103 -6.41 6.74 -3.38
CA VAL A 103 -7.84 7.02 -3.60
C VAL A 103 -8.67 6.10 -2.70
N SER A 104 -9.30 6.70 -1.70
CA SER A 104 -10.13 5.98 -0.74
C SER A 104 -11.45 5.54 -1.39
N GLN A 105 -11.83 4.30 -1.08
CA GLN A 105 -13.09 3.66 -1.46
C GLN A 105 -14.10 3.69 -0.29
N ASP A 106 -13.86 4.50 0.76
CA ASP A 106 -14.78 4.67 1.88
C ASP A 106 -16.05 5.42 1.44
N LEU A 107 -17.21 4.79 1.63
CA LEU A 107 -18.51 5.39 1.27
C LEU A 107 -18.81 6.66 2.07
N GLU A 108 -18.30 6.76 3.32
CA GLU A 108 -18.42 7.94 4.16
C GLU A 108 -17.41 9.04 3.80
N GLY A 109 -16.50 8.79 2.89
CA GLY A 109 -15.54 9.75 2.34
C GLY A 109 -14.73 10.50 3.39
N ALA A 110 -14.69 11.83 3.28
CA ALA A 110 -13.90 12.69 4.16
C ALA A 110 -14.22 12.52 5.65
N LYS A 111 -15.44 12.10 6.01
CA LYS A 111 -15.85 11.92 7.41
C LYS A 111 -14.96 10.90 8.15
N VAL A 112 -14.53 9.84 7.48
CA VAL A 112 -13.66 8.79 8.07
C VAL A 112 -12.21 8.94 7.62
N VAL A 113 -11.97 9.38 6.39
CA VAL A 113 -10.63 9.47 5.81
C VAL A 113 -9.82 10.62 6.41
N THR A 114 -10.43 11.79 6.62
CA THR A 114 -9.71 12.96 7.19
C THR A 114 -9.17 12.70 8.59
N PRO A 115 -9.96 12.19 9.56
CA PRO A 115 -9.43 11.86 10.89
C PRO A 115 -8.39 10.73 10.85
N PHE A 116 -8.52 9.76 9.94
CA PHE A 116 -7.53 8.72 9.73
C PHE A 116 -6.18 9.31 9.31
N PHE A 117 -6.14 10.16 8.27
CA PHE A 117 -4.91 10.82 7.80
C PHE A 117 -4.26 11.65 8.90
N LYS A 118 -5.08 12.41 9.65
CA LYS A 118 -4.60 13.20 10.79
C LYS A 118 -3.95 12.33 11.88
N ALA A 119 -4.58 11.20 12.20
CA ALA A 119 -4.07 10.28 13.23
C ALA A 119 -2.79 9.56 12.78
N LYS A 120 -2.63 9.25 11.49
CA LYS A 120 -1.45 8.56 10.93
C LYS A 120 -0.28 9.50 10.65
N GLY A 121 -0.51 10.81 10.48
CA GLY A 121 0.54 11.81 10.28
C GLY A 121 1.34 11.62 8.99
N PHE A 122 0.70 11.17 7.90
CA PHE A 122 1.36 11.06 6.59
C PHE A 122 1.89 12.42 6.15
N THR A 123 3.09 12.45 5.58
CA THR A 123 3.79 13.69 5.23
C THR A 123 3.68 14.04 3.75
N THR A 124 3.47 13.04 2.90
CA THR A 124 3.49 13.20 1.44
C THR A 124 2.15 12.81 0.81
N LEU A 125 1.50 11.76 1.34
CA LEU A 125 0.22 11.29 0.83
C LEU A 125 -0.88 12.31 1.10
N GLN A 126 -1.77 12.46 0.11
CA GLN A 126 -2.99 13.26 0.23
C GLN A 126 -4.21 12.39 -0.13
N PRO A 127 -5.32 12.50 0.61
CA PRO A 127 -6.47 11.61 0.44
C PRO A 127 -7.36 12.09 -0.71
N TYR A 128 -7.34 11.39 -1.84
CA TYR A 128 -8.41 11.45 -2.83
C TYR A 128 -9.55 10.52 -2.43
N LEU A 129 -10.77 10.79 -2.88
CA LEU A 129 -11.96 10.06 -2.45
C LEU A 129 -12.78 9.59 -3.67
N ASP A 130 -13.16 8.32 -3.67
CA ASP A 130 -14.06 7.70 -4.65
C ASP A 130 -15.24 7.03 -3.90
N GLN A 131 -16.11 7.86 -3.30
CA GLN A 131 -17.20 7.41 -2.44
C GLN A 131 -18.24 6.52 -3.14
N GLN A 132 -18.30 6.56 -4.45
CA GLN A 132 -19.21 5.75 -5.26
C GLN A 132 -18.53 4.52 -5.88
N ASN A 133 -17.24 4.34 -5.62
CA ASN A 133 -16.40 3.24 -6.15
C ASN A 133 -16.41 3.16 -7.68
N VAL A 134 -16.68 4.30 -8.36
CA VAL A 134 -16.75 4.34 -9.83
C VAL A 134 -15.39 4.19 -10.49
N LEU A 135 -14.32 4.67 -9.84
CA LEU A 135 -12.95 4.46 -10.31
C LEU A 135 -12.55 2.99 -10.18
N MET A 136 -12.88 2.36 -9.04
CA MET A 136 -12.64 0.94 -8.81
C MET A 136 -13.33 0.07 -9.87
N GLN A 137 -14.60 0.38 -10.20
CA GLN A 137 -15.34 -0.30 -11.26
C GLN A 137 -14.71 -0.08 -12.64
N ALA A 138 -14.32 1.16 -12.97
CA ALA A 138 -13.68 1.49 -14.25
C ALA A 138 -12.33 0.78 -14.42
N LEU A 139 -11.59 0.59 -13.33
CA LEU A 139 -10.34 -0.18 -13.29
C LEU A 139 -10.58 -1.70 -13.35
N ARG A 140 -11.83 -2.15 -13.23
CA ARG A 140 -12.24 -3.57 -13.23
C ARG A 140 -11.46 -4.36 -12.18
N THR A 141 -11.41 -3.86 -10.96
CA THR A 141 -10.83 -4.55 -9.80
C THR A 141 -11.86 -4.64 -8.68
N GLU A 142 -11.83 -5.73 -7.94
CA GLU A 142 -12.67 -5.98 -6.76
C GLU A 142 -11.79 -6.21 -5.52
N THR A 143 -10.48 -6.07 -5.68
CA THR A 143 -9.49 -6.33 -4.61
C THR A 143 -8.97 -5.01 -4.02
N LEU A 144 -8.88 -4.94 -2.71
CA LEU A 144 -8.18 -3.87 -2.00
C LEU A 144 -7.05 -4.49 -1.14
N PRO A 145 -5.87 -3.82 -1.11
CA PRO A 145 -5.49 -2.72 -1.98
C PRO A 145 -5.26 -3.17 -3.42
N THR A 146 -5.46 -2.25 -4.36
CA THR A 146 -4.99 -2.41 -5.74
C THR A 146 -4.14 -1.20 -6.10
N THR A 147 -2.93 -1.42 -6.58
CA THR A 147 -2.06 -0.36 -7.09
C THR A 147 -1.87 -0.52 -8.59
N VAL A 148 -2.16 0.53 -9.35
CA VAL A 148 -1.99 0.55 -10.81
C VAL A 148 -0.91 1.54 -11.20
N PHE A 149 0.03 1.14 -12.04
CA PHE A 149 1.08 1.99 -12.58
C PHE A 149 0.79 2.36 -14.04
N TYR A 150 0.80 3.64 -14.31
CA TYR A 150 0.66 4.22 -15.64
C TYR A 150 1.95 4.91 -16.07
N ASP A 151 2.31 4.80 -17.35
CA ASP A 151 3.37 5.61 -17.93
C ASP A 151 2.93 7.09 -18.09
N ALA A 152 3.86 7.95 -18.53
CA ALA A 152 3.60 9.37 -18.73
C ALA A 152 2.52 9.67 -19.78
N LYS A 153 2.24 8.69 -20.69
CA LYS A 153 1.17 8.79 -21.69
C LYS A 153 -0.19 8.35 -21.14
N GLY A 154 -0.23 7.80 -19.93
CA GLY A 154 -1.45 7.29 -19.30
C GLY A 154 -1.81 5.86 -19.71
N LYS A 155 -0.83 5.09 -20.17
CA LYS A 155 -1.00 3.66 -20.48
C LYS A 155 -0.61 2.81 -19.27
N GLU A 156 -1.48 1.90 -18.86
CA GLU A 156 -1.20 0.96 -17.78
C GLU A 156 0.00 0.06 -18.14
N GLN A 157 0.95 -0.06 -17.22
CA GLN A 157 2.11 -0.92 -17.39
C GLN A 157 1.95 -2.22 -16.60
N TRP A 158 1.45 -2.11 -15.38
CA TRP A 158 1.16 -3.23 -14.49
C TRP A 158 0.21 -2.77 -13.37
N ARG A 159 -0.35 -3.74 -12.67
CA ARG A 159 -1.02 -3.53 -11.39
C ARG A 159 -0.57 -4.56 -10.37
N VAL A 160 -0.70 -4.20 -9.10
CA VAL A 160 -0.51 -5.10 -7.96
C VAL A 160 -1.85 -5.29 -7.28
N LEU A 161 -2.29 -6.53 -7.15
CA LEU A 161 -3.50 -6.93 -6.44
C LEU A 161 -3.12 -7.46 -5.06
N GLY A 162 -3.56 -6.82 -4.00
CA GLY A 162 -3.15 -7.07 -2.63
C GLY A 162 -1.98 -6.20 -2.17
N ALA A 163 -1.72 -6.22 -0.85
CA ALA A 163 -0.72 -5.36 -0.22
C ALA A 163 0.72 -5.72 -0.59
N MET A 164 1.60 -4.73 -0.63
CA MET A 164 3.02 -4.89 -0.88
C MET A 164 3.84 -3.96 0.03
N ASP A 165 5.06 -4.35 0.38
CA ASP A 165 6.04 -3.43 0.96
C ASP A 165 6.64 -2.54 -0.14
N TRP A 166 6.20 -1.28 -0.18
CA TRP A 166 6.64 -0.31 -1.19
C TRP A 166 8.05 0.26 -0.91
N ASN A 167 8.67 -0.08 0.22
CA ASN A 167 10.07 0.24 0.50
C ASN A 167 11.03 -0.89 0.09
N GLY A 168 10.51 -2.09 -0.22
CA GLY A 168 11.30 -3.26 -0.55
C GLY A 168 11.88 -3.26 -1.97
N ASP A 169 12.86 -4.13 -2.22
CA ASP A 169 13.55 -4.26 -3.52
C ASP A 169 12.61 -4.66 -4.66
N ARG A 170 11.56 -5.45 -4.36
CA ARG A 170 10.56 -5.84 -5.37
C ARG A 170 9.82 -4.64 -5.92
N ALA A 171 9.38 -3.72 -5.05
CA ALA A 171 8.70 -2.50 -5.45
C ALA A 171 9.62 -1.61 -6.28
N LYS A 172 10.87 -1.43 -5.80
CA LYS A 172 11.90 -0.67 -6.52
C LYS A 172 12.12 -1.23 -7.92
N LYS A 173 12.31 -2.54 -8.04
CA LYS A 173 12.51 -3.19 -9.35
C LYS A 173 11.32 -3.00 -10.28
N LEU A 174 10.08 -3.17 -9.81
CA LEU A 174 8.87 -2.96 -10.62
C LEU A 174 8.78 -1.54 -11.17
N ILE A 175 9.10 -0.55 -10.35
CA ILE A 175 9.08 0.86 -10.75
C ILE A 175 10.21 1.15 -11.75
N ASP A 176 11.43 0.72 -11.46
CA ASP A 176 12.58 0.94 -12.33
C ASP A 176 12.39 0.29 -13.71
N ASP A 177 11.88 -0.94 -13.77
CA ASP A 177 11.56 -1.65 -15.02
C ASP A 177 10.47 -0.91 -15.85
N ALA A 178 9.48 -0.32 -15.18
CA ALA A 178 8.41 0.43 -15.86
C ALA A 178 8.88 1.81 -16.35
N LEU A 179 9.81 2.43 -15.66
CA LEU A 179 10.39 3.71 -16.05
C LEU A 179 11.44 3.57 -17.16
N ASN A 180 12.10 2.42 -17.22
CA ASN A 180 13.16 2.10 -18.19
C ASN A 180 12.82 0.78 -18.91
N PRO A 181 11.73 0.74 -19.70
CA PRO A 181 11.38 -0.48 -20.41
C PRO A 181 12.56 -0.86 -21.33
N PRO A 182 12.92 -2.17 -21.39
CA PRO A 182 13.96 -2.61 -22.30
C PRO A 182 13.61 -2.13 -23.72
N THR A 183 14.53 -1.44 -24.36
CA THR A 183 14.39 -1.05 -25.76
C THR A 183 14.10 -2.30 -26.55
N ALA A 184 12.93 -2.33 -27.24
CA ALA A 184 12.61 -3.43 -28.12
C ALA A 184 13.80 -3.58 -29.08
N ALA A 185 14.51 -4.73 -28.99
CA ALA A 185 15.57 -5.04 -29.93
C ALA A 185 14.94 -4.99 -31.32
N THR A 186 15.36 -4.03 -32.11
CA THR A 186 14.96 -3.93 -33.52
C THR A 186 15.52 -5.17 -34.19
N THR A 187 14.70 -6.19 -34.36
CA THR A 187 15.00 -7.31 -35.25
C THR A 187 14.98 -6.77 -36.67
N SER A 188 16.17 -6.53 -37.19
CA SER A 188 16.42 -6.24 -38.62
C SER A 188 16.24 -7.51 -39.44
#